data_aff249fe74c3109668028e972b47d17b
#
_entry.id   aff249fe74c3109668028e972b47d17b
#
_cell.length_a   1.000
_cell.length_b   1.000
_cell.length_c   1.000
_cell.angle_alpha   90.00
_cell.angle_beta   90.00
_cell.angle_gamma   90.00
#
_symmetry.space_group_name_H-M   'P 1'
#
loop_
_entity.id
_entity.type
_entity.pdbx_description
1 polymer ?
#
loop_
_entity_poly.entity_id
_entity_poly.type
_entity_poly.pdbx_seq_one_letter_code
_entity_poly.pdbx_strand_id
1 'polypeptide(L)'
;MPRKHDETDNEYRTRVIDPISDSFCAAKWLNATIWLGHGGTASCHHPPAHNIDKEEIKTNPSAIHNTRHKKKMRQMMLEGTRPKECEYCWKIEDMEKDSDGHRPVSDRTFKTVIYSDEEIERIATMDPADDVNLKTLEIAFDRTCNFACSYCNPAFSSTWVKDVRKFGGYQNIKSDARGHFIDDAPYADPFVKDEENPYVKAFWEWWPELSLELEELRITGGEPMMNDSVWGLFEWFKDNADIHPNAKNMRFAVNSNLGGKPKLITRLAEASQHVNKFHLYSSGEAVGLGGEYIRDGLIWSEWKQNCVIMLREGNIEGFHMMMTVNALCLDSIVQFLDWMLGMKREFGASKPRFSVNILRFPSFQSALTLPDHLRQLYHTELREWLNGVRARDEKDQHGQPLVAMWEEEQLTRLIEYLDVVKTPHRNTADKDLLEHDFRVFYEQYDQRRGLDFRKAFPRLVEWYDSLEFTELAEPENDIQKPKGERLVEVFAHREVSEDGEVTVEEVRQRTRKTGESKDDYDDTKYADEPDYKKSGSSIGWDPESDGLGGQ
;
A
#
# COMPACT_ATOMS: atom_id res chain seq x y z
N MET A 1 21.79 -14.25 -19.55
CA MET A 1 21.46 -15.69 -19.60
C MET A 1 20.25 -15.93 -18.71
N PRO A 2 19.15 -16.48 -19.19
CA PRO A 2 17.96 -16.66 -18.36
C PRO A 2 18.27 -17.51 -17.12
N ARG A 3 17.50 -17.31 -16.06
CA ARG A 3 17.61 -18.09 -14.82
C ARG A 3 17.61 -19.58 -15.17
N LYS A 4 18.55 -20.35 -14.61
CA LYS A 4 18.63 -21.80 -14.83
C LYS A 4 17.47 -22.46 -14.08
N HIS A 5 16.96 -23.58 -14.61
CA HIS A 5 15.73 -24.23 -14.12
C HIS A 5 15.74 -24.58 -12.62
N ASP A 6 16.91 -24.86 -12.03
CA ASP A 6 17.04 -25.23 -10.61
C ASP A 6 17.95 -24.25 -9.84
N GLU A 7 18.13 -23.03 -10.35
CA GLU A 7 19.01 -22.04 -9.75
C GLU A 7 18.34 -21.39 -8.53
N THR A 8 18.95 -21.48 -7.37
CA THR A 8 18.51 -20.76 -6.18
C THR A 8 18.76 -19.26 -6.30
N ASP A 9 18.08 -18.45 -5.49
CA ASP A 9 18.27 -16.99 -5.49
C ASP A 9 19.71 -16.61 -5.09
N ASN A 10 20.34 -17.37 -4.22
CA ASN A 10 21.75 -17.19 -3.87
C ASN A 10 22.70 -17.45 -5.04
N GLU A 11 22.46 -18.51 -5.79
CA GLU A 11 23.26 -18.83 -6.99
C GLU A 11 23.06 -17.78 -8.07
N TYR A 12 21.81 -17.33 -8.30
CA TYR A 12 21.50 -16.24 -9.22
C TYR A 12 22.20 -14.95 -8.81
N ARG A 13 22.10 -14.53 -7.55
CA ARG A 13 22.77 -13.35 -7.03
C ARG A 13 24.28 -13.41 -7.28
N THR A 14 24.91 -14.53 -6.93
CA THR A 14 26.36 -14.73 -7.07
C THR A 14 26.80 -14.73 -8.54
N ARG A 15 25.99 -15.25 -9.43
CA ARG A 15 26.29 -15.36 -10.86
C ARG A 15 26.01 -14.08 -11.65
N VAL A 16 24.93 -13.37 -11.32
CA VAL A 16 24.42 -12.25 -12.15
C VAL A 16 24.59 -10.90 -11.46
N ILE A 17 24.23 -10.79 -10.18
CA ILE A 17 24.12 -9.51 -9.50
C ILE A 17 25.47 -9.06 -8.91
N ASP A 18 26.10 -9.91 -8.11
CA ASP A 18 27.35 -9.58 -7.40
C ASP A 18 28.54 -9.29 -8.36
N PRO A 19 28.65 -9.89 -9.58
CA PRO A 19 29.67 -9.48 -10.54
C PRO A 19 29.53 -8.06 -11.07
N ILE A 20 28.33 -7.46 -11.06
CA ILE A 20 28.13 -6.05 -11.40
C ILE A 20 28.65 -5.18 -10.25
N SER A 21 28.13 -5.38 -9.06
CA SER A 21 28.65 -4.83 -7.81
C SER A 21 27.94 -5.45 -6.60
N ASP A 22 28.61 -5.43 -5.45
CA ASP A 22 28.06 -5.90 -4.16
C ASP A 22 26.81 -5.13 -3.68
N SER A 23 26.49 -4.00 -4.31
CA SER A 23 25.37 -3.14 -3.94
C SER A 23 24.35 -2.94 -5.07
N PHE A 24 24.57 -3.55 -6.24
CA PHE A 24 23.67 -3.38 -7.39
C PHE A 24 22.26 -3.91 -7.10
N CYS A 25 21.26 -3.13 -7.52
CA CYS A 25 19.83 -3.48 -7.45
C CYS A 25 19.08 -2.90 -8.66
N ALA A 26 18.56 -3.74 -9.54
CA ALA A 26 17.87 -3.30 -10.76
C ALA A 26 16.66 -2.41 -10.48
N ALA A 27 16.01 -2.53 -9.32
CA ALA A 27 14.89 -1.67 -8.94
C ALA A 27 15.24 -0.17 -8.90
N LYS A 28 16.53 0.19 -8.75
CA LYS A 28 16.94 1.62 -8.82
C LYS A 28 16.76 2.22 -10.21
N TRP A 29 16.75 1.41 -11.23
CA TRP A 29 16.56 1.82 -12.63
C TRP A 29 15.15 1.55 -13.12
N LEU A 30 14.62 0.36 -12.86
CA LEU A 30 13.48 -0.19 -13.57
C LEU A 30 12.17 -0.17 -12.79
N ASN A 31 12.20 0.17 -11.48
CA ASN A 31 11.03 0.22 -10.62
C ASN A 31 10.88 1.58 -9.94
N ALA A 32 9.64 2.02 -9.77
CA ALA A 32 9.34 3.20 -8.96
C ALA A 32 7.97 3.10 -8.29
N THR A 33 7.87 3.71 -7.09
CA THR A 33 6.62 4.16 -6.49
C THR A 33 6.62 5.69 -6.50
N ILE A 34 5.56 6.30 -7.04
CA ILE A 34 5.46 7.75 -7.22
C ILE A 34 4.14 8.26 -6.64
N TRP A 35 4.22 9.25 -5.76
CA TRP A 35 3.08 9.95 -5.18
C TRP A 35 2.96 11.34 -5.81
N LEU A 36 2.12 11.45 -6.84
CA LEU A 36 1.97 12.70 -7.60
C LEU A 36 1.27 13.79 -6.79
N GLY A 37 0.40 13.43 -5.83
CA GLY A 37 -0.32 14.40 -5.01
C GLY A 37 0.60 15.39 -4.29
N HIS A 38 1.74 14.93 -3.79
CA HIS A 38 2.72 15.80 -3.11
C HIS A 38 4.11 15.82 -3.77
N GLY A 39 4.31 15.04 -4.84
CA GLY A 39 5.58 15.01 -5.58
C GLY A 39 6.66 14.17 -4.89
N GLY A 40 6.28 13.04 -4.31
CA GLY A 40 7.22 12.08 -3.73
C GLY A 40 7.57 10.96 -4.69
N THR A 41 8.78 10.41 -4.61
CA THR A 41 9.19 9.22 -5.39
C THR A 41 10.17 8.35 -4.62
N ALA A 42 10.05 7.04 -4.81
CA ALA A 42 10.99 6.04 -4.30
C ALA A 42 11.29 5.00 -5.38
N SER A 43 12.38 4.25 -5.25
CA SER A 43 12.71 3.18 -6.21
C SER A 43 12.02 1.85 -5.87
N CYS A 44 11.62 1.67 -4.61
CA CYS A 44 10.82 0.57 -4.11
C CYS A 44 10.22 1.00 -2.76
N HIS A 45 9.50 0.13 -2.06
CA HIS A 45 8.83 0.46 -0.80
C HIS A 45 9.75 0.51 0.45
N HIS A 46 11.04 0.17 0.35
CA HIS A 46 11.95 0.21 1.50
C HIS A 46 12.61 1.57 1.75
N PRO A 47 13.17 2.25 0.73
CA PRO A 47 13.73 3.57 0.95
C PRO A 47 12.65 4.60 1.22
N PRO A 48 12.92 5.61 2.05
CA PRO A 48 12.01 6.74 2.20
C PRO A 48 11.81 7.43 0.85
N ALA A 49 10.61 7.93 0.64
CA ALA A 49 10.33 8.78 -0.52
C ALA A 49 11.14 10.09 -0.40
N HIS A 50 11.65 10.55 -1.53
CA HIS A 50 12.26 11.86 -1.63
C HIS A 50 11.46 12.76 -2.56
N ASN A 51 11.62 14.07 -2.43
CA ASN A 51 10.87 15.04 -3.21
C ASN A 51 11.35 15.08 -4.66
N ILE A 52 10.40 15.21 -5.57
CA ILE A 52 10.64 15.51 -6.98
C ILE A 52 10.85 17.02 -7.12
N ASP A 53 11.95 17.43 -7.75
CA ASP A 53 12.24 18.83 -8.00
C ASP A 53 11.32 19.38 -9.12
N LYS A 54 10.51 20.40 -8.76
CA LYS A 54 9.60 21.06 -9.70
C LYS A 54 10.31 21.75 -10.86
N GLU A 55 11.54 22.22 -10.66
CA GLU A 55 12.29 22.86 -11.73
C GLU A 55 12.85 21.81 -12.70
N GLU A 56 13.22 20.65 -12.21
CA GLU A 56 13.75 19.57 -13.03
C GLU A 56 12.68 19.02 -14.00
N ILE A 57 11.45 18.82 -13.52
CA ILE A 57 10.34 18.30 -14.35
C ILE A 57 9.86 19.28 -15.43
N LYS A 58 10.15 20.58 -15.33
CA LYS A 58 9.80 21.56 -16.38
C LYS A 58 10.54 21.32 -17.69
N THR A 59 11.74 20.77 -17.61
CA THR A 59 12.60 20.51 -18.77
C THR A 59 12.75 19.04 -19.09
N ASN A 60 12.51 18.19 -18.08
CA ASN A 60 12.58 16.75 -18.21
C ASN A 60 11.40 16.09 -17.46
N PRO A 61 10.28 15.79 -18.14
CA PRO A 61 9.12 15.16 -17.51
C PRO A 61 9.45 13.81 -16.85
N SER A 62 10.42 13.04 -17.39
CA SER A 62 10.84 11.76 -16.81
C SER A 62 11.54 11.91 -15.45
N ALA A 63 11.90 13.13 -15.05
CA ALA A 63 12.51 13.41 -13.76
C ALA A 63 11.55 13.17 -12.57
N ILE A 64 10.28 12.85 -12.78
CA ILE A 64 9.44 12.25 -11.72
C ILE A 64 9.98 10.89 -11.27
N HIS A 65 10.73 10.19 -12.11
CA HIS A 65 11.50 8.99 -11.80
C HIS A 65 13.01 9.25 -11.81
N ASN A 66 13.52 9.88 -12.87
CA ASN A 66 14.95 10.08 -13.12
C ASN A 66 15.51 11.29 -12.35
N THR A 67 15.18 11.41 -11.04
CA THR A 67 15.66 12.49 -10.19
C THR A 67 17.18 12.46 -10.05
N ARG A 68 17.81 13.61 -9.82
CA ARG A 68 19.25 13.67 -9.49
C ARG A 68 19.61 12.78 -8.32
N HIS A 69 18.72 12.66 -7.33
CA HIS A 69 18.92 11.76 -6.19
C HIS A 69 19.03 10.29 -6.65
N LYS A 70 18.06 9.78 -7.43
CA LYS A 70 18.12 8.40 -7.92
C LYS A 70 19.34 8.13 -8.80
N LYS A 71 19.71 9.07 -9.67
CA LYS A 71 20.93 8.98 -10.49
C LYS A 71 22.18 8.85 -9.64
N LYS A 72 22.31 9.63 -8.56
CA LYS A 72 23.39 9.49 -7.59
C LYS A 72 23.38 8.12 -6.89
N MET A 73 22.21 7.60 -6.51
CA MET A 73 22.11 6.28 -5.89
C MET A 73 22.50 5.16 -6.87
N ARG A 74 22.14 5.27 -8.16
CA ARG A 74 22.58 4.37 -9.23
C ARG A 74 24.10 4.36 -9.35
N GLN A 75 24.73 5.54 -9.41
CA GLN A 75 26.18 5.66 -9.44
C GLN A 75 26.84 4.97 -8.25
N MET A 76 26.38 5.25 -7.02
CA MET A 76 26.90 4.60 -5.80
C MET A 76 26.80 3.08 -5.89
N MET A 77 25.68 2.55 -6.39
CA MET A 77 25.48 1.12 -6.54
C MET A 77 26.42 0.48 -7.55
N LEU A 78 26.67 1.13 -8.71
CA LEU A 78 27.65 0.65 -9.69
C LEU A 78 29.10 0.69 -9.16
N GLU A 79 29.41 1.65 -8.30
CA GLU A 79 30.73 1.78 -7.64
C GLU A 79 30.91 0.83 -6.44
N GLY A 80 29.92 -0.04 -6.15
CA GLY A 80 29.96 -0.94 -5.00
C GLY A 80 29.69 -0.29 -3.65
N THR A 81 29.26 0.99 -3.65
CA THR A 81 28.89 1.72 -2.44
C THR A 81 27.43 1.45 -2.10
N ARG A 82 27.15 1.09 -0.85
CA ARG A 82 25.80 0.79 -0.35
C ARG A 82 25.05 2.08 0.01
N PRO A 83 24.00 2.51 -0.72
CA PRO A 83 23.18 3.63 -0.31
C PRO A 83 22.52 3.39 1.05
N LYS A 84 22.59 4.39 1.95
CA LYS A 84 22.00 4.31 3.30
C LYS A 84 20.49 4.05 3.25
N GLU A 85 19.80 4.63 2.29
CA GLU A 85 18.35 4.46 2.11
C GLU A 85 17.91 3.01 1.84
N CYS A 86 18.84 2.13 1.41
CA CYS A 86 18.61 0.71 1.19
C CYS A 86 19.04 -0.16 2.39
N GLU A 87 19.19 0.43 3.58
CA GLU A 87 19.65 -0.22 4.82
C GLU A 87 18.84 -1.50 5.16
N TYR A 88 17.56 -1.56 4.79
CA TYR A 88 16.73 -2.74 4.98
C TYR A 88 17.37 -3.99 4.33
N CYS A 89 17.72 -3.92 3.06
CA CYS A 89 18.36 -5.03 2.36
C CYS A 89 19.74 -5.35 2.94
N TRP A 90 20.51 -4.30 3.27
CA TRP A 90 21.86 -4.48 3.84
C TRP A 90 21.82 -5.18 5.19
N LYS A 91 20.87 -4.86 6.04
CA LYS A 91 20.69 -5.51 7.35
C LYS A 91 20.39 -7.00 7.21
N ILE A 92 19.62 -7.39 6.20
CA ILE A 92 19.34 -8.81 5.92
C ILE A 92 20.60 -9.50 5.41
N GLU A 93 21.28 -8.92 4.42
CA GLU A 93 22.47 -9.53 3.82
C GLU A 93 23.69 -9.58 4.76
N ASP A 94 23.70 -8.73 5.80
CA ASP A 94 24.76 -8.71 6.83
C ASP A 94 24.46 -9.62 8.04
N MET A 95 23.33 -10.35 8.04
CA MET A 95 23.06 -11.38 9.04
C MET A 95 24.05 -12.55 8.91
N GLU A 96 24.07 -13.42 9.93
CA GLU A 96 24.89 -14.63 9.90
C GLU A 96 24.60 -15.46 8.64
N LYS A 97 25.68 -15.95 8.04
CA LYS A 97 25.60 -16.85 6.91
C LYS A 97 24.96 -18.18 7.32
N ASP A 98 24.28 -18.81 6.37
CA ASP A 98 23.74 -20.16 6.58
C ASP A 98 24.85 -21.23 6.75
N SER A 99 24.44 -22.48 7.00
CA SER A 99 25.36 -23.63 7.17
C SER A 99 26.30 -23.84 5.97
N ASP A 100 25.88 -23.40 4.78
CA ASP A 100 26.60 -23.55 3.53
C ASP A 100 27.46 -22.31 3.20
N GLY A 101 27.48 -21.34 4.10
CA GLY A 101 28.27 -20.11 3.99
C GLY A 101 27.67 -19.02 3.09
N HIS A 102 26.42 -19.16 2.69
CA HIS A 102 25.73 -18.15 1.89
C HIS A 102 25.19 -17.02 2.75
N ARG A 103 25.25 -15.79 2.23
CA ARG A 103 24.56 -14.64 2.83
C ARG A 103 23.05 -14.81 2.65
N PRO A 104 22.22 -14.37 3.60
CA PRO A 104 20.78 -14.29 3.40
C PRO A 104 20.42 -13.48 2.15
N VAL A 105 19.36 -13.88 1.46
CA VAL A 105 18.85 -13.19 0.29
C VAL A 105 17.92 -12.08 0.76
N SER A 106 18.09 -10.89 0.19
CA SER A 106 17.23 -9.71 0.46
C SER A 106 16.37 -9.37 -0.76
N ASP A 107 15.42 -8.45 -0.57
CA ASP A 107 14.58 -7.93 -1.65
C ASP A 107 15.38 -7.38 -2.84
N ARG A 108 16.62 -6.98 -2.65
CA ARG A 108 17.53 -6.59 -3.73
C ARG A 108 17.63 -7.67 -4.81
N THR A 109 17.74 -8.91 -4.39
CA THR A 109 17.81 -10.06 -5.31
C THR A 109 16.43 -10.32 -5.94
N PHE A 110 15.38 -10.43 -5.15
CA PHE A 110 14.01 -10.67 -5.63
C PHE A 110 13.54 -9.61 -6.63
N LYS A 111 13.86 -8.35 -6.37
CA LYS A 111 13.52 -7.22 -7.28
C LYS A 111 14.45 -7.09 -8.48
N THR A 112 15.50 -7.86 -8.56
CA THR A 112 16.41 -7.91 -9.72
C THR A 112 16.09 -9.10 -10.62
N VAL A 113 15.82 -10.27 -10.03
CA VAL A 113 15.60 -11.53 -10.77
C VAL A 113 14.35 -11.51 -11.68
N ILE A 114 13.43 -10.60 -11.46
CA ILE A 114 12.22 -10.45 -12.27
C ILE A 114 12.48 -9.85 -13.65
N TYR A 115 13.62 -9.19 -13.86
CA TYR A 115 13.98 -8.59 -15.14
C TYR A 115 14.86 -9.53 -15.97
N SER A 116 14.81 -9.37 -17.30
CA SER A 116 15.64 -10.17 -18.19
C SER A 116 17.14 -9.86 -18.03
N ASP A 117 17.99 -10.83 -18.32
CA ASP A 117 19.44 -10.63 -18.26
C ASP A 117 19.91 -9.51 -19.21
N GLU A 118 19.25 -9.34 -20.35
CA GLU A 118 19.52 -8.26 -21.31
C GLU A 118 19.25 -6.89 -20.70
N GLU A 119 18.13 -6.75 -19.96
CA GLU A 119 17.81 -5.51 -19.24
C GLU A 119 18.81 -5.23 -18.12
N ILE A 120 19.19 -6.25 -17.36
CA ILE A 120 20.19 -6.13 -16.28
C ILE A 120 21.54 -5.70 -16.88
N GLU A 121 22.00 -6.32 -17.97
CA GLU A 121 23.26 -5.96 -18.65
C GLU A 121 23.19 -4.52 -19.20
N ARG A 122 22.05 -4.13 -19.79
CA ARG A 122 21.83 -2.78 -20.31
C ARG A 122 22.01 -1.73 -19.21
N ILE A 123 21.29 -1.87 -18.09
CA ILE A 123 21.37 -0.88 -16.99
C ILE A 123 22.69 -0.93 -16.21
N ALA A 124 23.38 -2.09 -16.20
CA ALA A 124 24.70 -2.21 -15.56
C ALA A 124 25.81 -1.51 -16.35
N THR A 125 25.62 -1.33 -17.66
CA THR A 125 26.64 -0.75 -18.57
C THR A 125 26.32 0.69 -19.01
N MET A 126 25.09 1.17 -18.79
CA MET A 126 24.71 2.55 -19.12
C MET A 126 25.31 3.57 -18.15
N ASP A 127 25.42 4.82 -18.58
CA ASP A 127 25.78 5.91 -17.68
C ASP A 127 24.68 6.08 -16.60
N PRO A 128 25.01 6.01 -15.29
CA PRO A 128 24.02 6.17 -14.23
C PRO A 128 23.33 7.55 -14.23
N ALA A 129 23.90 8.53 -14.92
CA ALA A 129 23.31 9.86 -15.13
C ALA A 129 22.27 9.91 -16.26
N ASP A 130 22.21 8.90 -17.11
CA ASP A 130 21.21 8.82 -18.17
C ASP A 130 19.81 8.57 -17.62
N ASP A 131 18.81 9.03 -18.36
CA ASP A 131 17.42 8.72 -18.10
C ASP A 131 17.09 7.29 -18.53
N VAL A 132 16.22 6.64 -17.79
CA VAL A 132 15.77 5.27 -18.07
C VAL A 132 14.26 5.18 -17.91
N ASN A 133 13.60 4.46 -18.81
CA ASN A 133 12.19 4.14 -18.67
C ASN A 133 11.99 3.02 -17.64
N LEU A 134 10.83 3.05 -16.98
CA LEU A 134 10.44 2.03 -16.02
C LEU A 134 9.90 0.78 -16.70
N LYS A 135 10.12 -0.35 -16.07
CA LYS A 135 9.40 -1.61 -16.34
C LYS A 135 8.23 -1.81 -15.39
N THR A 136 8.38 -1.36 -14.15
CA THR A 136 7.33 -1.45 -13.12
C THR A 136 7.10 -0.09 -12.49
N LEU A 137 5.86 0.38 -12.52
CA LEU A 137 5.45 1.63 -11.91
C LEU A 137 4.24 1.43 -11.00
N GLU A 138 4.41 1.75 -9.72
CA GLU A 138 3.29 2.01 -8.82
C GLU A 138 3.10 3.52 -8.67
N ILE A 139 1.86 4.01 -8.84
CA ILE A 139 1.59 5.44 -8.84
C ILE A 139 0.31 5.76 -8.06
N ALA A 140 0.38 6.82 -7.25
CA ALA A 140 -0.75 7.43 -6.58
C ALA A 140 -0.93 8.86 -7.10
N PHE A 141 -2.07 9.15 -7.73
CA PHE A 141 -2.36 10.49 -8.25
C PHE A 141 -2.68 11.47 -7.13
N ASP A 142 -3.47 11.03 -6.15
CA ASP A 142 -3.81 11.79 -4.96
C ASP A 142 -4.16 10.87 -3.77
N ARG A 143 -4.61 11.46 -2.66
CA ARG A 143 -5.09 10.76 -1.46
C ARG A 143 -6.61 10.83 -1.28
N THR A 144 -7.34 11.21 -2.31
CA THR A 144 -8.81 11.25 -2.26
C THR A 144 -9.35 9.86 -1.98
N CYS A 145 -10.13 9.72 -0.91
CA CYS A 145 -10.69 8.44 -0.49
C CYS A 145 -12.03 8.64 0.20
N ASN A 146 -12.96 7.76 -0.06
CA ASN A 146 -14.28 7.72 0.60
C ASN A 146 -14.28 6.91 1.90
N PHE A 147 -13.18 6.22 2.24
CA PHE A 147 -13.05 5.45 3.48
C PHE A 147 -12.08 6.10 4.47
N ALA A 148 -12.31 5.80 5.76
CA ALA A 148 -11.41 6.10 6.85
C ALA A 148 -11.07 4.83 7.64
N CYS A 149 -10.47 3.84 6.97
CA CYS A 149 -10.08 2.58 7.60
C CYS A 149 -9.26 2.83 8.87
N SER A 150 -9.50 2.05 9.94
CA SER A 150 -8.95 2.32 11.28
C SER A 150 -7.42 2.35 11.33
N TYR A 151 -6.75 1.58 10.49
CA TYR A 151 -5.28 1.53 10.38
C TYR A 151 -4.69 2.48 9.31
N CYS A 152 -5.54 3.25 8.62
CA CYS A 152 -5.12 4.29 7.70
C CYS A 152 -4.91 5.63 8.44
N ASN A 153 -4.47 6.66 7.72
CA ASN A 153 -4.17 7.96 8.32
C ASN A 153 -4.36 9.12 7.31
N PRO A 154 -4.22 10.38 7.74
CA PRO A 154 -4.37 11.54 6.88
C PRO A 154 -3.42 11.62 5.67
N ALA A 155 -2.27 10.95 5.71
CA ALA A 155 -1.35 10.93 4.56
C ALA A 155 -1.93 10.20 3.35
N PHE A 156 -2.84 9.22 3.56
CA PHE A 156 -3.37 8.35 2.52
C PHE A 156 -4.89 8.45 2.31
N SER A 157 -5.60 9.23 3.14
CA SER A 157 -7.05 9.37 3.02
C SER A 157 -7.54 10.78 3.31
N SER A 158 -8.22 11.38 2.33
CA SER A 158 -8.88 12.69 2.50
C SER A 158 -10.00 12.63 3.54
N THR A 159 -10.66 11.49 3.75
CA THR A 159 -11.66 11.32 4.81
C THR A 159 -11.03 11.38 6.20
N TRP A 160 -9.83 10.80 6.37
CA TRP A 160 -9.03 10.97 7.58
C TRP A 160 -8.60 12.42 7.81
N VAL A 161 -8.24 13.14 6.74
CA VAL A 161 -7.94 14.58 6.83
C VAL A 161 -9.14 15.36 7.35
N LYS A 162 -10.35 15.07 6.83
CA LYS A 162 -11.59 15.71 7.31
C LYS A 162 -11.83 15.43 8.80
N ASP A 163 -11.64 14.18 9.23
CA ASP A 163 -11.78 13.77 10.63
C ASP A 163 -10.86 14.58 11.54
N VAL A 164 -9.57 14.55 11.24
CA VAL A 164 -8.54 15.22 12.05
C VAL A 164 -8.72 16.75 12.05
N ARG A 165 -9.16 17.34 10.94
CA ARG A 165 -9.46 18.78 10.89
C ARG A 165 -10.69 19.17 11.69
N LYS A 166 -11.68 18.27 11.74
CA LYS A 166 -12.93 18.51 12.49
C LYS A 166 -12.73 18.35 13.99
N PHE A 167 -11.99 17.34 14.42
CA PHE A 167 -11.92 16.93 15.82
C PHE A 167 -10.53 17.14 16.46
N GLY A 168 -9.53 17.59 15.68
CA GLY A 168 -8.13 17.59 16.08
C GLY A 168 -7.47 16.22 15.92
N GLY A 169 -6.15 16.13 16.14
CA GLY A 169 -5.42 14.86 16.16
C GLY A 169 -5.91 13.93 17.27
N TYR A 170 -5.61 12.63 17.14
CA TYR A 170 -5.92 11.67 18.19
C TYR A 170 -5.02 11.90 19.40
N GLN A 171 -5.64 12.02 20.59
CA GLN A 171 -4.97 12.38 21.83
C GLN A 171 -4.48 11.15 22.58
N ASN A 172 -3.47 11.34 23.42
CA ASN A 172 -2.94 10.35 24.36
C ASN A 172 -2.40 9.05 23.75
N ILE A 173 -2.12 9.02 22.45
CA ILE A 173 -1.35 7.93 21.82
C ILE A 173 0.11 8.08 22.25
N LYS A 174 0.69 7.03 22.85
CA LYS A 174 2.02 7.05 23.46
C LYS A 174 3.04 6.16 22.74
N SER A 175 2.58 5.14 21.99
CA SER A 175 3.42 4.20 21.27
C SER A 175 4.03 4.78 19.98
N ASP A 176 4.51 3.92 19.12
CA ASP A 176 5.09 4.24 17.81
C ASP A 176 4.13 4.97 16.85
N ALA A 177 2.82 4.92 17.12
CA ALA A 177 1.81 5.63 16.35
C ALA A 177 1.57 7.08 16.83
N ARG A 178 2.33 7.56 17.80
CA ARG A 178 2.28 8.96 18.24
C ARG A 178 2.57 9.88 17.04
N GLY A 179 1.61 10.72 16.67
CA GLY A 179 1.70 11.59 15.50
C GLY A 179 1.23 10.96 14.17
N HIS A 180 0.83 9.70 14.16
CA HIS A 180 0.33 9.04 12.94
C HIS A 180 -1.07 9.55 12.53
N PHE A 181 -1.90 9.89 13.49
CA PHE A 181 -3.29 10.34 13.28
C PHE A 181 -3.43 11.85 13.48
N ILE A 182 -2.54 12.61 12.84
CA ILE A 182 -2.55 14.07 12.77
C ILE A 182 -2.55 14.51 11.31
N ASP A 183 -3.01 15.74 11.03
CA ASP A 183 -2.87 16.36 9.70
C ASP A 183 -1.45 16.93 9.58
N ASP A 184 -0.53 16.13 9.05
CA ASP A 184 0.86 16.55 8.83
C ASP A 184 1.00 17.23 7.47
N ALA A 185 1.57 18.43 7.49
CA ALA A 185 1.75 19.29 6.33
C ALA A 185 2.56 18.67 5.17
N PRO A 186 3.59 17.81 5.38
CA PRO A 186 4.36 17.23 4.28
C PRO A 186 3.53 16.42 3.28
N TYR A 187 2.40 15.87 3.71
CA TYR A 187 1.54 15.04 2.88
C TYR A 187 0.29 15.77 2.35
N ALA A 188 0.21 17.10 2.54
CA ALA A 188 -0.89 17.86 1.99
C ALA A 188 -0.83 17.86 0.46
N ASP A 189 -1.97 17.54 -0.19
CA ASP A 189 -2.13 17.73 -1.63
C ASP A 189 -2.37 19.23 -1.89
N PRO A 190 -1.38 19.97 -2.41
CA PRO A 190 -1.51 21.41 -2.58
C PRO A 190 -2.34 21.77 -3.81
N PHE A 191 -2.73 20.80 -4.61
CA PHE A 191 -3.43 21.01 -5.88
C PHE A 191 -4.86 20.48 -5.79
N VAL A 192 -5.81 21.31 -6.20
CA VAL A 192 -7.24 20.97 -6.20
C VAL A 192 -7.58 20.12 -7.42
N LYS A 193 -6.93 20.42 -8.54
CA LYS A 193 -7.17 19.76 -9.83
C LYS A 193 -5.88 19.19 -10.37
N ASP A 194 -5.98 18.03 -11.02
CA ASP A 194 -4.85 17.35 -11.65
C ASP A 194 -4.17 18.22 -12.71
N GLU A 195 -4.91 19.04 -13.45
CA GLU A 195 -4.37 19.95 -14.47
C GLU A 195 -3.47 21.05 -13.89
N GLU A 196 -3.63 21.38 -12.61
CA GLU A 196 -2.79 22.35 -11.91
C GLU A 196 -1.58 21.69 -11.24
N ASN A 197 -1.58 20.36 -11.15
CA ASN A 197 -0.52 19.59 -10.51
C ASN A 197 0.65 19.37 -11.50
N PRO A 198 1.83 19.95 -11.27
CA PRO A 198 2.96 19.83 -12.17
C PRO A 198 3.48 18.40 -12.29
N TYR A 199 3.30 17.58 -11.28
CA TYR A 199 3.74 16.18 -11.29
C TYR A 199 2.82 15.31 -12.13
N VAL A 200 1.50 15.53 -12.06
CA VAL A 200 0.52 14.86 -12.94
C VAL A 200 0.75 15.28 -14.39
N LYS A 201 1.01 16.58 -14.63
CA LYS A 201 1.37 17.06 -15.95
C LYS A 201 2.64 16.39 -16.50
N ALA A 202 3.69 16.31 -15.71
CA ALA A 202 4.93 15.64 -16.10
C ALA A 202 4.72 14.14 -16.38
N PHE A 203 3.85 13.47 -15.59
CA PHE A 203 3.48 12.07 -15.88
C PHE A 203 2.85 11.94 -17.27
N TRP A 204 1.86 12.76 -17.62
CA TRP A 204 1.20 12.70 -18.93
C TRP A 204 2.10 13.12 -20.08
N GLU A 205 3.03 14.04 -19.87
CA GLU A 205 4.04 14.43 -20.86
C GLU A 205 5.06 13.29 -21.10
N TRP A 206 5.39 12.50 -20.08
CA TRP A 206 6.28 11.36 -20.20
C TRP A 206 5.57 10.08 -20.66
N TRP A 207 4.25 9.97 -20.47
CA TRP A 207 3.47 8.77 -20.73
C TRP A 207 3.64 8.17 -22.13
N PRO A 208 3.70 8.95 -23.24
CA PRO A 208 3.90 8.41 -24.58
C PRO A 208 5.20 7.60 -24.73
N GLU A 209 6.27 7.98 -24.05
CA GLU A 209 7.54 7.28 -24.05
C GLU A 209 7.53 6.13 -23.03
N LEU A 210 7.09 6.39 -21.81
CA LEU A 210 7.02 5.42 -20.73
C LEU A 210 6.19 4.19 -21.12
N SER A 211 5.04 4.40 -21.73
CA SER A 211 4.10 3.31 -22.08
C SER A 211 4.67 2.31 -23.09
N LEU A 212 5.71 2.67 -23.86
CA LEU A 212 6.34 1.76 -24.82
C LEU A 212 7.08 0.59 -24.16
N GLU A 213 7.61 0.81 -22.96
CA GLU A 213 8.47 -0.17 -22.27
C GLU A 213 7.88 -0.69 -20.96
N LEU A 214 6.82 -0.06 -20.45
CA LEU A 214 6.24 -0.39 -19.14
C LEU A 214 5.58 -1.77 -19.18
N GLU A 215 6.02 -2.68 -18.32
CA GLU A 215 5.49 -4.04 -18.22
C GLU A 215 4.32 -4.10 -17.23
N GLU A 216 4.42 -3.33 -16.13
CA GLU A 216 3.36 -3.24 -15.11
C GLU A 216 3.13 -1.79 -14.69
N LEU A 217 1.86 -1.36 -14.77
CA LEU A 217 1.35 -0.13 -14.17
C LEU A 217 0.37 -0.47 -13.06
N ARG A 218 0.68 -0.09 -11.83
CA ARG A 218 -0.20 -0.25 -10.67
C ARG A 218 -0.65 1.11 -10.15
N ILE A 219 -1.95 1.29 -10.05
CA ILE A 219 -2.56 2.49 -9.50
C ILE A 219 -2.95 2.24 -8.06
N THR A 220 -2.42 3.10 -7.18
CA THR A 220 -2.69 3.11 -5.73
C THR A 220 -3.14 4.51 -5.29
N GLY A 221 -3.08 4.82 -4.01
CA GLY A 221 -3.42 6.12 -3.45
C GLY A 221 -4.52 6.02 -2.42
N GLY A 222 -5.45 6.97 -2.40
CA GLY A 222 -6.65 6.90 -1.59
C GLY A 222 -7.64 5.88 -2.17
N GLU A 223 -8.59 6.34 -2.99
CA GLU A 223 -9.44 5.48 -3.83
C GLU A 223 -9.25 5.89 -5.29
N PRO A 224 -8.55 5.09 -6.10
CA PRO A 224 -8.23 5.43 -7.48
C PRO A 224 -9.44 5.77 -8.36
N MET A 225 -10.58 5.13 -8.12
CA MET A 225 -11.79 5.39 -8.92
C MET A 225 -12.40 6.77 -8.68
N MET A 226 -11.90 7.52 -7.71
CA MET A 226 -12.29 8.91 -7.46
C MET A 226 -11.37 9.93 -8.16
N ASN A 227 -10.41 9.49 -8.96
CA ASN A 227 -9.43 10.34 -9.63
C ASN A 227 -9.62 10.32 -11.15
N ASP A 228 -9.72 11.51 -11.78
CA ASP A 228 -9.97 11.64 -13.22
C ASP A 228 -8.82 11.14 -14.08
N SER A 229 -7.56 11.28 -13.64
CA SER A 229 -6.40 10.77 -14.37
C SER A 229 -6.39 9.24 -14.45
N VAL A 230 -6.96 8.56 -13.46
CA VAL A 230 -7.14 7.08 -13.52
C VAL A 230 -8.14 6.71 -14.61
N TRP A 231 -9.26 7.44 -14.72
CA TRP A 231 -10.19 7.26 -15.83
C TRP A 231 -9.56 7.61 -17.17
N GLY A 232 -8.69 8.62 -17.22
CA GLY A 232 -7.89 8.96 -18.39
C GLY A 232 -7.01 7.81 -18.87
N LEU A 233 -6.45 7.00 -17.97
CA LEU A 233 -5.72 5.79 -18.34
C LEU A 233 -6.62 4.72 -18.99
N PHE A 234 -7.84 4.51 -18.47
CA PHE A 234 -8.79 3.59 -19.11
C PHE A 234 -9.19 4.06 -20.51
N GLU A 235 -9.43 5.38 -20.70
CA GLU A 235 -9.68 5.93 -22.05
C GLU A 235 -8.45 5.77 -22.96
N TRP A 236 -7.23 5.95 -22.43
CA TRP A 236 -6.02 5.68 -23.19
C TRP A 236 -5.95 4.22 -23.66
N PHE A 237 -6.25 3.23 -22.81
CA PHE A 237 -6.30 1.83 -23.21
C PHE A 237 -7.36 1.61 -24.29
N LYS A 238 -8.56 2.16 -24.12
CA LYS A 238 -9.63 2.08 -25.10
C LYS A 238 -9.21 2.57 -26.47
N ASP A 239 -8.52 3.72 -26.54
CA ASP A 239 -8.11 4.34 -27.79
C ASP A 239 -6.88 3.68 -28.40
N ASN A 240 -6.05 2.99 -27.61
CA ASN A 240 -4.73 2.50 -28.02
C ASN A 240 -4.60 0.97 -28.04
N ALA A 241 -5.60 0.22 -27.59
CA ALA A 241 -5.51 -1.24 -27.45
C ALA A 241 -5.04 -1.95 -28.73
N ASP A 242 -5.45 -1.47 -29.89
CA ASP A 242 -5.15 -2.10 -31.18
C ASP A 242 -3.97 -1.47 -31.95
N ILE A 243 -3.55 -0.26 -31.58
CA ILE A 243 -2.54 0.50 -32.34
C ILE A 243 -1.23 0.69 -31.60
N HIS A 244 -1.25 0.72 -30.26
CA HIS A 244 -0.04 0.91 -29.46
C HIS A 244 0.71 -0.43 -29.27
N PRO A 245 2.04 -0.47 -29.50
CA PRO A 245 2.80 -1.73 -29.54
C PRO A 245 2.77 -2.50 -28.23
N ASN A 246 2.62 -1.81 -27.09
CA ASN A 246 2.70 -2.43 -25.76
C ASN A 246 1.37 -2.48 -24.99
N ALA A 247 0.31 -1.80 -25.44
CA ALA A 247 -0.95 -1.73 -24.67
C ALA A 247 -1.54 -3.12 -24.33
N LYS A 248 -1.41 -4.10 -25.25
CA LYS A 248 -1.87 -5.49 -25.02
C LYS A 248 -1.00 -6.29 -24.06
N ASN A 249 0.26 -5.89 -23.89
CA ASN A 249 1.24 -6.62 -23.07
C ASN A 249 1.36 -6.04 -21.67
N MET A 250 1.08 -4.75 -21.49
CA MET A 250 1.15 -4.06 -20.21
C MET A 250 0.12 -4.64 -19.26
N ARG A 251 0.58 -5.08 -18.09
CA ARG A 251 -0.28 -5.40 -16.96
C ARG A 251 -0.77 -4.11 -16.31
N PHE A 252 -2.08 -3.89 -16.33
CA PHE A 252 -2.68 -2.74 -15.66
C PHE A 252 -3.41 -3.19 -14.41
N ALA A 253 -2.96 -2.70 -13.26
CA ALA A 253 -3.48 -3.06 -11.96
C ALA A 253 -4.05 -1.84 -11.23
N VAL A 254 -5.19 -2.00 -10.60
CA VAL A 254 -5.84 -0.94 -9.82
C VAL A 254 -6.16 -1.47 -8.42
N ASN A 255 -5.73 -0.73 -7.39
CA ASN A 255 -6.04 -1.02 -6.00
C ASN A 255 -7.26 -0.20 -5.58
N SER A 256 -8.45 -0.76 -5.70
CA SER A 256 -9.71 -0.09 -5.34
C SER A 256 -10.34 -0.71 -4.11
N ASN A 257 -10.86 0.14 -3.22
CA ASN A 257 -11.64 -0.31 -2.07
C ASN A 257 -13.03 -0.87 -2.46
N LEU A 258 -13.45 -0.70 -3.73
CA LEU A 258 -14.74 -1.11 -4.28
C LEU A 258 -15.97 -0.62 -3.48
N GLY A 259 -15.82 0.45 -2.69
CA GLY A 259 -16.88 1.04 -1.86
C GLY A 259 -17.74 2.07 -2.60
N GLY A 260 -17.67 2.10 -3.92
CA GLY A 260 -18.47 3.00 -4.74
C GLY A 260 -19.91 2.52 -4.95
N LYS A 261 -20.76 3.42 -5.45
CA LYS A 261 -22.12 3.05 -5.89
C LYS A 261 -22.07 2.02 -7.02
N PRO A 262 -23.05 1.13 -7.17
CA PRO A 262 -23.08 0.11 -8.23
C PRO A 262 -22.81 0.64 -9.64
N LYS A 263 -23.34 1.83 -9.98
CA LYS A 263 -23.06 2.48 -11.27
C LYS A 263 -21.58 2.74 -11.54
N LEU A 264 -20.83 3.16 -10.53
CA LEU A 264 -19.38 3.38 -10.66
C LEU A 264 -18.67 2.05 -10.92
N ILE A 265 -19.09 1.00 -10.26
CA ILE A 265 -18.52 -0.35 -10.43
C ILE A 265 -18.87 -0.93 -11.81
N THR A 266 -20.10 -0.72 -12.29
CA THR A 266 -20.48 -1.09 -13.67
C THR A 266 -19.63 -0.33 -14.69
N ARG A 267 -19.41 0.99 -14.49
CA ARG A 267 -18.50 1.78 -15.34
C ARG A 267 -17.07 1.21 -15.32
N LEU A 268 -16.56 0.77 -14.16
CA LEU A 268 -15.25 0.13 -14.07
C LEU A 268 -15.23 -1.21 -14.83
N ALA A 269 -16.27 -2.02 -14.71
CA ALA A 269 -16.41 -3.27 -15.44
C ALA A 269 -16.42 -3.04 -16.97
N GLU A 270 -17.16 -2.03 -17.43
CA GLU A 270 -17.20 -1.62 -18.83
C GLU A 270 -15.82 -1.12 -19.31
N ALA A 271 -15.16 -0.25 -18.55
CA ALA A 271 -13.85 0.29 -18.89
C ALA A 271 -12.78 -0.81 -18.97
N SER A 272 -12.86 -1.81 -18.10
CA SER A 272 -11.94 -2.95 -18.09
C SER A 272 -11.98 -3.78 -19.38
N GLN A 273 -13.07 -3.72 -20.17
CA GLN A 273 -13.19 -4.46 -21.43
C GLN A 273 -12.12 -4.06 -22.46
N HIS A 274 -11.55 -2.87 -22.31
CA HIS A 274 -10.51 -2.35 -23.20
C HIS A 274 -9.08 -2.65 -22.73
N VAL A 275 -8.93 -3.29 -21.57
CA VAL A 275 -7.62 -3.62 -20.98
C VAL A 275 -7.40 -5.13 -21.07
N ASN A 276 -6.37 -5.54 -21.78
CA ASN A 276 -6.11 -6.96 -22.04
C ASN A 276 -5.66 -7.73 -20.78
N LYS A 277 -4.77 -7.13 -19.98
CA LYS A 277 -4.23 -7.72 -18.74
C LYS A 277 -4.64 -6.86 -17.53
N PHE A 278 -5.94 -6.83 -17.25
CA PHE A 278 -6.45 -6.05 -16.12
C PHE A 278 -6.45 -6.87 -14.84
N HIS A 279 -5.80 -6.33 -13.80
CA HIS A 279 -5.80 -6.88 -12.45
C HIS A 279 -6.47 -5.92 -11.48
N LEU A 280 -7.43 -6.42 -10.73
CA LEU A 280 -8.12 -5.65 -9.71
C LEU A 280 -7.70 -6.14 -8.33
N TYR A 281 -7.12 -5.24 -7.55
CA TYR A 281 -6.82 -5.45 -6.14
C TYR A 281 -7.89 -4.78 -5.30
N SER A 282 -8.48 -5.51 -4.38
CA SER A 282 -9.39 -4.94 -3.40
C SER A 282 -8.96 -5.35 -1.99
N SER A 283 -9.55 -4.73 -1.01
CA SER A 283 -9.12 -4.90 0.36
C SER A 283 -10.30 -5.34 1.24
N GLY A 284 -10.12 -6.41 1.99
CA GLY A 284 -11.11 -6.93 2.92
C GLY A 284 -10.51 -8.02 3.81
N GLU A 285 -10.87 -8.04 5.09
CA GLU A 285 -10.31 -8.95 6.09
C GLU A 285 -11.31 -9.41 7.15
N ALA A 286 -12.53 -8.84 7.15
CA ALA A 286 -13.58 -9.14 8.13
C ALA A 286 -14.97 -9.03 7.50
N VAL A 287 -16.00 -9.59 8.13
CA VAL A 287 -17.37 -9.60 7.62
C VAL A 287 -18.32 -8.70 8.42
N GLY A 288 -19.41 -8.27 7.78
CA GLY A 288 -20.51 -7.55 8.44
C GLY A 288 -20.05 -6.30 9.19
N LEU A 289 -20.61 -6.09 10.39
CA LEU A 289 -20.31 -4.92 11.22
C LEU A 289 -18.83 -4.79 11.56
N GLY A 290 -18.10 -5.89 11.75
CA GLY A 290 -16.65 -5.86 11.99
C GLY A 290 -15.90 -5.29 10.79
N GLY A 291 -16.24 -5.72 9.57
CA GLY A 291 -15.66 -5.17 8.34
C GLY A 291 -15.99 -3.68 8.15
N GLU A 292 -17.26 -3.30 8.39
CA GLU A 292 -17.73 -1.91 8.30
C GLU A 292 -17.04 -1.00 9.34
N TYR A 293 -16.78 -1.52 10.53
CA TYR A 293 -16.07 -0.81 11.59
C TYR A 293 -14.59 -0.59 11.25
N ILE A 294 -13.89 -1.65 10.83
CA ILE A 294 -12.46 -1.57 10.46
C ILE A 294 -12.26 -0.62 9.28
N ARG A 295 -13.18 -0.67 8.31
CA ARG A 295 -13.15 0.12 7.08
C ARG A 295 -14.30 1.12 7.06
N ASP A 296 -14.26 2.12 7.95
CA ASP A 296 -15.29 3.14 8.05
C ASP A 296 -15.57 3.77 6.67
N GLY A 297 -16.81 3.69 6.23
CA GLY A 297 -17.28 3.99 4.87
C GLY A 297 -17.67 2.74 4.05
N LEU A 298 -17.29 1.53 4.47
CA LEU A 298 -17.72 0.28 3.85
C LEU A 298 -19.17 -0.03 4.24
N ILE A 299 -19.97 -0.48 3.27
CA ILE A 299 -21.26 -1.16 3.47
C ILE A 299 -21.10 -2.59 2.99
N TRP A 300 -21.02 -3.54 3.90
CA TRP A 300 -20.66 -4.93 3.60
C TRP A 300 -21.53 -5.59 2.53
N SER A 301 -22.84 -5.34 2.56
CA SER A 301 -23.78 -5.91 1.59
C SER A 301 -23.55 -5.37 0.18
N GLU A 302 -23.32 -4.05 0.04
CA GLU A 302 -23.06 -3.40 -1.25
C GLU A 302 -21.67 -3.79 -1.77
N TRP A 303 -20.67 -3.80 -0.92
CA TRP A 303 -19.31 -4.16 -1.29
C TRP A 303 -19.21 -5.60 -1.85
N LYS A 304 -19.92 -6.56 -1.23
CA LYS A 304 -19.99 -7.91 -1.79
C LYS A 304 -20.61 -7.94 -3.19
N GLN A 305 -21.66 -7.15 -3.42
CA GLN A 305 -22.28 -7.04 -4.73
C GLN A 305 -21.31 -6.45 -5.75
N ASN A 306 -20.55 -5.44 -5.36
CA ASN A 306 -19.53 -4.80 -6.19
C ASN A 306 -18.43 -5.79 -6.60
N CYS A 307 -17.95 -6.63 -5.67
CA CYS A 307 -17.02 -7.71 -5.99
C CYS A 307 -17.62 -8.69 -7.04
N VAL A 308 -18.89 -9.06 -6.87
CA VAL A 308 -19.58 -9.96 -7.81
C VAL A 308 -19.75 -9.32 -9.19
N ILE A 309 -20.12 -8.04 -9.26
CA ILE A 309 -20.22 -7.29 -10.53
C ILE A 309 -18.88 -7.35 -11.26
N MET A 310 -17.78 -7.01 -10.59
CA MET A 310 -16.46 -7.04 -11.20
C MET A 310 -16.06 -8.44 -11.68
N LEU A 311 -16.30 -9.47 -10.91
CA LEU A 311 -15.97 -10.85 -11.28
C LEU A 311 -16.83 -11.39 -12.44
N ARG A 312 -18.08 -10.94 -12.56
CA ARG A 312 -19.04 -11.41 -13.56
C ARG A 312 -18.99 -10.61 -14.86
N GLU A 313 -18.84 -9.29 -14.75
CA GLU A 313 -19.00 -8.36 -15.86
C GLU A 313 -17.66 -7.76 -16.30
N GLY A 314 -16.66 -7.70 -15.41
CA GLY A 314 -15.34 -7.14 -15.71
C GLY A 314 -14.47 -8.11 -16.54
N ASN A 315 -13.66 -7.53 -17.45
CA ASN A 315 -12.57 -8.25 -18.12
C ASN A 315 -11.34 -8.27 -17.21
N ILE A 316 -11.40 -9.12 -16.17
CA ILE A 316 -10.34 -9.20 -15.15
C ILE A 316 -9.53 -10.48 -15.37
N GLU A 317 -8.22 -10.35 -15.52
CA GLU A 317 -7.28 -11.49 -15.51
C GLU A 317 -7.08 -12.02 -14.09
N GLY A 318 -7.03 -11.15 -13.08
CA GLY A 318 -6.96 -11.50 -11.67
C GLY A 318 -7.75 -10.55 -10.77
N PHE A 319 -8.44 -11.12 -9.79
CA PHE A 319 -9.06 -10.39 -8.68
C PHE A 319 -8.33 -10.77 -7.39
N HIS A 320 -7.68 -9.80 -6.77
CA HIS A 320 -6.80 -10.02 -5.63
C HIS A 320 -7.37 -9.36 -4.38
N MET A 321 -7.71 -10.15 -3.37
CA MET A 321 -8.16 -9.66 -2.08
C MET A 321 -6.96 -9.49 -1.15
N MET A 322 -6.61 -8.26 -0.83
CA MET A 322 -5.56 -7.94 0.13
C MET A 322 -6.15 -7.86 1.53
N MET A 323 -5.82 -8.82 2.37
CA MET A 323 -6.25 -8.85 3.76
C MET A 323 -5.22 -8.13 4.63
N THR A 324 -5.58 -7.00 5.23
CA THR A 324 -4.73 -6.32 6.21
C THR A 324 -5.05 -6.86 7.61
N VAL A 325 -4.40 -7.98 7.97
CA VAL A 325 -4.69 -8.69 9.21
C VAL A 325 -4.25 -7.87 10.42
N ASN A 326 -5.22 -7.48 11.22
CA ASN A 326 -5.09 -6.66 12.42
C ASN A 326 -5.80 -7.34 13.60
N ALA A 327 -5.72 -6.76 14.80
CA ALA A 327 -6.33 -7.33 16.00
C ALA A 327 -7.85 -7.56 15.87
N LEU A 328 -8.56 -6.64 15.20
CA LEU A 328 -10.02 -6.68 15.10
C LEU A 328 -10.54 -7.70 14.09
N CYS A 329 -9.86 -7.84 12.96
CA CYS A 329 -10.34 -8.70 11.89
C CYS A 329 -10.34 -10.19 12.28
N LEU A 330 -9.51 -10.58 13.26
CA LEU A 330 -9.44 -11.97 13.74
C LEU A 330 -10.77 -12.46 14.28
N ASP A 331 -11.63 -11.56 14.78
CA ASP A 331 -12.96 -11.90 15.30
C ASP A 331 -13.88 -12.55 14.24
N SER A 332 -13.66 -12.27 12.96
CA SER A 332 -14.46 -12.81 11.86
C SER A 332 -13.64 -13.23 10.62
N ILE A 333 -12.34 -13.43 10.77
CA ILE A 333 -11.45 -13.78 9.65
C ILE A 333 -11.81 -15.12 9.01
N VAL A 334 -12.21 -16.10 9.81
CA VAL A 334 -12.63 -17.42 9.30
C VAL A 334 -13.87 -17.29 8.42
N GLN A 335 -14.86 -16.49 8.84
CA GLN A 335 -16.07 -16.23 8.06
C GLN A 335 -15.74 -15.47 6.76
N PHE A 336 -14.75 -14.58 6.80
CA PHE A 336 -14.26 -13.90 5.59
C PHE A 336 -13.59 -14.89 4.62
N LEU A 337 -12.76 -15.78 5.12
CA LEU A 337 -12.14 -16.84 4.32
C LEU A 337 -13.19 -17.79 3.73
N ASP A 338 -14.24 -18.14 4.47
CA ASP A 338 -15.37 -18.95 3.94
C ASP A 338 -16.10 -18.22 2.82
N TRP A 339 -16.30 -16.90 2.95
CA TRP A 339 -16.87 -16.09 1.87
C TRP A 339 -15.95 -16.11 0.64
N MET A 340 -14.63 -15.98 0.81
CA MET A 340 -13.67 -16.09 -0.29
C MET A 340 -13.72 -17.46 -0.98
N LEU A 341 -13.85 -18.56 -0.23
CA LEU A 341 -14.04 -19.89 -0.81
C LEU A 341 -15.35 -19.98 -1.62
N GLY A 342 -16.43 -19.33 -1.15
CA GLY A 342 -17.68 -19.20 -1.89
C GLY A 342 -17.46 -18.53 -3.25
N MET A 343 -16.71 -17.43 -3.29
CA MET A 343 -16.37 -16.74 -4.53
C MET A 343 -15.51 -17.60 -5.46
N LYS A 344 -14.56 -18.35 -4.92
CA LYS A 344 -13.73 -19.28 -5.71
C LYS A 344 -14.53 -20.44 -6.29
N ARG A 345 -15.55 -20.95 -5.59
CA ARG A 345 -16.47 -21.97 -6.13
C ARG A 345 -17.28 -21.45 -7.29
N GLU A 346 -17.73 -20.19 -7.20
CA GLU A 346 -18.57 -19.57 -8.23
C GLU A 346 -17.77 -19.14 -9.47
N PHE A 347 -16.58 -18.53 -9.27
CA PHE A 347 -15.82 -17.88 -10.34
C PHE A 347 -14.53 -18.59 -10.75
N GLY A 348 -14.21 -19.73 -10.12
CA GLY A 348 -12.96 -20.47 -10.30
C GLY A 348 -11.86 -20.05 -9.32
N ALA A 349 -11.00 -20.99 -8.95
CA ALA A 349 -9.98 -20.79 -7.91
C ALA A 349 -8.86 -19.82 -8.32
N SER A 350 -8.61 -19.71 -9.62
CA SER A 350 -7.51 -18.88 -10.15
C SER A 350 -7.84 -17.39 -10.25
N LYS A 351 -9.11 -17.00 -10.28
CA LYS A 351 -9.50 -15.61 -10.50
C LYS A 351 -9.62 -14.82 -9.19
N PRO A 352 -10.50 -15.17 -8.23
CA PRO A 352 -10.44 -14.56 -6.90
C PRO A 352 -9.36 -15.21 -6.05
N ARG A 353 -8.33 -14.45 -5.71
CA ARG A 353 -7.21 -14.85 -4.84
C ARG A 353 -7.17 -13.95 -3.61
N PHE A 354 -6.52 -14.40 -2.55
CA PHE A 354 -6.29 -13.55 -1.39
C PHE A 354 -4.83 -13.58 -0.96
N SER A 355 -4.39 -12.49 -0.35
CA SER A 355 -3.09 -12.39 0.30
C SER A 355 -3.25 -11.95 1.75
N VAL A 356 -2.38 -12.45 2.62
CA VAL A 356 -2.41 -12.19 4.07
C VAL A 356 -1.27 -11.26 4.45
N ASN A 357 -1.58 -9.97 4.60
CA ASN A 357 -0.64 -8.94 5.03
C ASN A 357 -0.81 -8.68 6.52
N ILE A 358 0.18 -9.04 7.32
CA ILE A 358 0.14 -8.88 8.78
C ILE A 358 0.44 -7.44 9.14
N LEU A 359 -0.53 -6.73 9.72
CA LEU A 359 -0.37 -5.36 10.18
C LEU A 359 0.62 -5.31 11.36
N ARG A 360 1.72 -4.59 11.17
CA ARG A 360 2.74 -4.37 12.20
C ARG A 360 2.76 -2.95 12.74
N PHE A 361 2.23 -2.02 11.96
CA PHE A 361 2.14 -0.61 12.29
C PHE A 361 0.78 -0.04 11.86
N PRO A 362 0.08 0.72 12.71
CA PRO A 362 0.42 1.04 14.11
C PRO A 362 0.49 -0.20 15.00
N SER A 363 1.53 -0.30 15.84
CA SER A 363 1.77 -1.53 16.61
C SER A 363 0.62 -1.91 17.55
N PHE A 364 -0.09 -0.92 18.10
CA PHE A 364 -1.24 -1.17 18.98
C PHE A 364 -2.44 -1.83 18.24
N GLN A 365 -2.49 -1.79 16.92
CA GLN A 365 -3.52 -2.48 16.11
C GLN A 365 -3.07 -3.86 15.64
N SER A 366 -1.83 -4.24 15.89
CA SER A 366 -1.33 -5.57 15.54
C SER A 366 -2.09 -6.66 16.28
N ALA A 367 -2.22 -7.83 15.65
CA ALA A 367 -2.78 -9.03 16.30
C ALA A 367 -2.06 -9.42 17.60
N LEU A 368 -0.78 -9.04 17.76
CA LEU A 368 0.01 -9.32 18.97
C LEU A 368 -0.39 -8.45 20.17
N THR A 369 -1.17 -7.41 19.98
CA THR A 369 -1.73 -6.61 21.09
C THR A 369 -2.81 -7.38 21.87
N LEU A 370 -3.48 -8.33 21.21
CA LEU A 370 -4.47 -9.17 21.87
C LEU A 370 -3.85 -10.01 22.99
N PRO A 371 -4.60 -10.29 24.08
CA PRO A 371 -4.14 -11.17 25.15
C PRO A 371 -3.97 -12.61 24.65
N ASP A 372 -3.13 -13.36 25.33
CA ASP A 372 -2.73 -14.72 24.94
C ASP A 372 -3.93 -15.64 24.69
N HIS A 373 -4.95 -15.60 25.56
CA HIS A 373 -6.12 -16.46 25.42
C HIS A 373 -6.93 -16.17 24.13
N LEU A 374 -7.04 -14.91 23.71
CA LEU A 374 -7.70 -14.56 22.46
C LEU A 374 -6.84 -14.93 21.25
N ARG A 375 -5.52 -14.70 21.31
CA ARG A 375 -4.60 -15.13 20.24
C ARG A 375 -4.64 -16.64 20.04
N GLN A 376 -4.64 -17.42 21.13
CA GLN A 376 -4.73 -18.88 21.07
C GLN A 376 -6.10 -19.36 20.55
N LEU A 377 -7.18 -18.65 20.89
CA LEU A 377 -8.50 -18.93 20.34
C LEU A 377 -8.49 -18.79 18.81
N TYR A 378 -8.05 -17.64 18.29
CA TYR A 378 -8.01 -17.38 16.83
C TYR A 378 -6.99 -18.26 16.11
N HIS A 379 -5.85 -18.53 16.72
CA HIS A 379 -4.88 -19.49 16.23
C HIS A 379 -5.52 -20.87 16.04
N THR A 380 -6.28 -21.34 17.03
CA THR A 380 -6.96 -22.64 16.97
C THR A 380 -8.02 -22.66 15.87
N GLU A 381 -8.87 -21.64 15.81
CA GLU A 381 -9.92 -21.51 14.80
C GLU A 381 -9.33 -21.49 13.36
N LEU A 382 -8.28 -20.72 13.12
CA LEU A 382 -7.62 -20.67 11.82
C LEU A 382 -6.95 -22.01 11.46
N ARG A 383 -6.31 -22.66 12.40
CA ARG A 383 -5.69 -23.98 12.21
C ARG A 383 -6.74 -25.06 11.90
N GLU A 384 -7.85 -25.08 12.63
CA GLU A 384 -8.95 -25.99 12.39
C GLU A 384 -9.60 -25.75 11.03
N TRP A 385 -9.80 -24.49 10.67
CA TRP A 385 -10.31 -24.11 9.36
C TRP A 385 -9.39 -24.60 8.24
N LEU A 386 -8.08 -24.34 8.34
CA LEU A 386 -7.10 -24.75 7.32
C LEU A 386 -7.00 -26.28 7.22
N ASN A 387 -7.00 -26.99 8.34
CA ASN A 387 -7.03 -28.46 8.35
C ASN A 387 -8.32 -29.00 7.71
N GLY A 388 -9.46 -28.36 7.96
CA GLY A 388 -10.73 -28.69 7.33
C GLY A 388 -10.71 -28.48 5.82
N VAL A 389 -10.08 -27.41 5.32
CA VAL A 389 -9.89 -27.16 3.89
C VAL A 389 -9.01 -28.25 3.27
N ARG A 390 -7.88 -28.58 3.88
CA ARG A 390 -6.96 -29.65 3.45
C ARG A 390 -7.67 -31.00 3.37
N ALA A 391 -8.44 -31.34 4.41
CA ALA A 391 -9.15 -32.61 4.47
C ALA A 391 -10.24 -32.77 3.40
N ARG A 392 -10.85 -31.65 2.97
CA ARG A 392 -11.87 -31.68 1.90
C ARG A 392 -11.24 -31.84 0.51
N ASP A 393 -9.99 -31.45 0.31
CA ASP A 393 -9.29 -31.42 -1.00
C ASP A 393 -10.20 -30.89 -2.13
N GLU A 394 -10.91 -29.80 -1.81
CA GLU A 394 -11.95 -29.25 -2.68
C GLU A 394 -11.30 -28.52 -3.86
N LYS A 395 -11.81 -28.79 -5.05
CA LYS A 395 -11.31 -28.24 -6.32
C LYS A 395 -12.41 -27.50 -7.06
N ASP A 396 -12.03 -26.55 -7.87
CA ASP A 396 -12.94 -25.87 -8.78
C ASP A 396 -13.30 -26.74 -9.99
N GLN A 397 -14.13 -26.19 -10.86
CA GLN A 397 -14.58 -26.85 -12.11
C GLN A 397 -13.43 -27.18 -13.09
N HIS A 398 -12.25 -26.61 -12.89
CA HIS A 398 -11.05 -26.85 -13.70
C HIS A 398 -10.04 -27.78 -13.01
N GLY A 399 -10.40 -28.33 -11.85
CA GLY A 399 -9.55 -29.22 -11.07
C GLY A 399 -8.46 -28.50 -10.25
N GLN A 400 -8.52 -27.17 -10.14
CA GLN A 400 -7.59 -26.39 -9.32
C GLN A 400 -8.03 -26.41 -7.85
N PRO A 401 -7.11 -26.58 -6.89
CA PRO A 401 -7.46 -26.51 -5.47
C PRO A 401 -8.05 -25.12 -5.14
N LEU A 402 -9.10 -25.11 -4.31
CA LEU A 402 -9.75 -23.84 -3.92
C LEU A 402 -8.82 -22.92 -3.13
N VAL A 403 -7.92 -23.48 -2.34
CA VAL A 403 -6.83 -22.71 -1.69
C VAL A 403 -5.53 -23.11 -2.38
N ALA A 404 -4.86 -22.14 -3.01
CA ALA A 404 -3.58 -22.36 -3.65
C ALA A 404 -2.50 -22.59 -2.58
N MET A 405 -1.43 -23.31 -2.92
CA MET A 405 -0.33 -23.60 -2.01
C MET A 405 0.25 -22.33 -1.36
N TRP A 406 0.46 -21.29 -2.13
CA TRP A 406 0.99 -20.04 -1.61
C TRP A 406 0.01 -19.28 -0.68
N GLU A 407 -1.32 -19.39 -0.89
CA GLU A 407 -2.35 -18.86 0.05
C GLU A 407 -2.32 -19.64 1.37
N GLU A 408 -2.13 -20.95 1.27
CA GLU A 408 -1.99 -21.83 2.42
C GLU A 408 -0.73 -21.54 3.24
N GLU A 409 0.40 -21.28 2.58
CA GLU A 409 1.65 -20.88 3.21
C GLU A 409 1.51 -19.55 3.96
N GLN A 410 0.80 -18.57 3.38
CA GLN A 410 0.53 -17.30 4.06
C GLN A 410 -0.38 -17.47 5.28
N LEU A 411 -1.39 -18.33 5.21
CA LEU A 411 -2.23 -18.66 6.35
C LEU A 411 -1.42 -19.39 7.44
N THR A 412 -0.56 -20.32 7.05
CA THR A 412 0.36 -20.99 7.98
C THR A 412 1.26 -19.99 8.68
N ARG A 413 1.85 -19.05 7.94
CA ARG A 413 2.65 -17.95 8.51
C ARG A 413 1.84 -17.08 9.49
N LEU A 414 0.56 -16.79 9.20
CA LEU A 414 -0.31 -16.07 10.14
C LEU A 414 -0.56 -16.88 11.40
N ILE A 415 -0.85 -18.18 11.28
CA ILE A 415 -1.07 -19.07 12.42
C ILE A 415 0.17 -19.11 13.31
N GLU A 416 1.35 -19.26 12.73
CA GLU A 416 2.62 -19.23 13.45
C GLU A 416 2.89 -17.87 14.09
N TYR A 417 2.54 -16.77 13.42
CA TYR A 417 2.66 -15.42 13.97
C TYR A 417 1.80 -15.23 15.23
N LEU A 418 0.60 -15.80 15.26
CA LEU A 418 -0.27 -15.73 16.45
C LEU A 418 0.27 -16.53 17.63
N ASP A 419 1.11 -17.54 17.39
CA ASP A 419 1.75 -18.38 18.42
C ASP A 419 3.08 -17.81 18.96
N VAL A 420 3.57 -16.68 18.44
CA VAL A 420 4.81 -16.02 18.86
C VAL A 420 4.65 -15.43 20.29
N VAL A 421 4.52 -16.32 21.27
CA VAL A 421 4.36 -15.95 22.70
C VAL A 421 5.70 -15.70 23.38
N LYS A 422 6.82 -16.18 22.83
CA LYS A 422 8.10 -16.30 23.54
C LYS A 422 9.22 -15.40 23.04
N THR A 423 9.04 -14.73 21.92
CA THR A 423 10.05 -13.81 21.40
C THR A 423 9.52 -12.39 21.54
N PRO A 424 10.08 -11.56 22.43
CA PRO A 424 9.67 -10.16 22.50
C PRO A 424 9.95 -9.54 21.12
N HIS A 425 8.90 -9.18 20.42
CA HIS A 425 9.02 -8.34 19.22
C HIS A 425 9.73 -7.06 19.66
N ARG A 426 10.67 -6.54 18.88
CA ARG A 426 11.42 -5.30 19.22
C ARG A 426 10.52 -4.12 19.56
N ASN A 427 9.26 -4.16 19.15
CA ASN A 427 8.25 -3.12 19.38
C ASN A 427 7.20 -3.50 20.45
N THR A 428 7.25 -4.68 21.04
CA THR A 428 6.33 -5.14 22.11
C THR A 428 6.95 -5.04 23.49
N ALA A 429 7.96 -4.22 23.65
CA ALA A 429 8.64 -4.04 24.95
C ALA A 429 7.69 -3.55 26.05
N ASP A 430 6.52 -3.06 25.69
CA ASP A 430 5.51 -2.60 26.65
C ASP A 430 4.10 -2.94 26.13
N LYS A 431 3.62 -4.15 26.46
CA LYS A 431 2.28 -4.60 26.08
C LYS A 431 1.20 -3.68 26.68
N ASP A 432 1.40 -3.23 27.91
CA ASP A 432 0.45 -2.35 28.61
C ASP A 432 0.31 -1.02 27.86
N LEU A 433 1.40 -0.54 27.26
CA LEU A 433 1.38 0.65 26.42
C LEU A 433 0.55 0.46 25.13
N LEU A 434 0.68 -0.70 24.48
CA LEU A 434 -0.08 -1.01 23.27
C LEU A 434 -1.56 -1.21 23.58
N GLU A 435 -1.89 -1.88 24.67
CA GLU A 435 -3.26 -2.07 25.17
C GLU A 435 -3.90 -0.73 25.56
N HIS A 436 -3.15 0.16 26.23
CA HIS A 436 -3.58 1.54 26.50
C HIS A 436 -3.92 2.28 25.21
N ASP A 437 -3.01 2.29 24.23
CA ASP A 437 -3.21 3.02 22.97
C ASP A 437 -4.35 2.42 22.16
N PHE A 438 -4.52 1.09 22.18
CA PHE A 438 -5.67 0.42 21.57
C PHE A 438 -6.98 0.94 22.15
N ARG A 439 -7.10 0.98 23.49
CA ARG A 439 -8.29 1.48 24.16
C ARG A 439 -8.55 2.95 23.86
N VAL A 440 -7.54 3.79 24.01
CA VAL A 440 -7.62 5.24 23.81
C VAL A 440 -7.98 5.59 22.36
N PHE A 441 -7.41 4.87 21.40
CA PHE A 441 -7.70 5.09 19.99
C PHE A 441 -9.15 4.74 19.65
N TYR A 442 -9.61 3.54 20.00
CA TYR A 442 -10.94 3.09 19.59
C TYR A 442 -12.08 3.79 20.33
N GLU A 443 -11.88 4.28 21.55
CA GLU A 443 -12.85 5.16 22.20
C GLU A 443 -13.00 6.49 21.43
N GLN A 444 -11.90 7.10 20.99
CA GLN A 444 -11.96 8.31 20.15
C GLN A 444 -12.55 8.01 18.77
N TYR A 445 -12.23 6.86 18.21
CA TYR A 445 -12.71 6.41 16.91
C TYR A 445 -14.24 6.26 16.92
N ASP A 446 -14.80 5.62 17.95
CA ASP A 446 -16.25 5.49 18.17
C ASP A 446 -16.93 6.86 18.30
N GLN A 447 -16.41 7.71 19.19
CA GLN A 447 -17.00 9.04 19.45
C GLN A 447 -17.04 9.93 18.20
N ARG A 448 -15.96 9.93 17.43
CA ARG A 448 -15.83 10.79 16.24
C ARG A 448 -16.74 10.36 15.09
N ARG A 449 -17.00 9.06 14.97
CA ARG A 449 -17.69 8.44 13.83
C ARG A 449 -19.08 7.93 14.17
N GLY A 450 -19.47 7.94 15.44
CA GLY A 450 -20.74 7.36 15.88
C GLY A 450 -20.77 5.84 15.74
N LEU A 451 -19.61 5.21 15.85
CA LEU A 451 -19.48 3.75 15.82
C LEU A 451 -19.60 3.16 17.24
N ASP A 452 -19.64 1.84 17.31
CA ASP A 452 -19.74 1.10 18.58
C ASP A 452 -18.88 -0.17 18.51
N PHE A 453 -17.70 -0.10 19.11
CA PHE A 453 -16.76 -1.21 19.19
C PHE A 453 -17.40 -2.47 19.79
N ARG A 454 -18.16 -2.32 20.87
CA ARG A 454 -18.75 -3.46 21.60
C ARG A 454 -19.78 -4.20 20.77
N LYS A 455 -20.50 -3.47 19.93
CA LYS A 455 -21.46 -4.04 18.98
C LYS A 455 -20.76 -4.73 17.81
N ALA A 456 -19.68 -4.14 17.33
CA ALA A 456 -18.94 -4.67 16.18
C ALA A 456 -18.10 -5.92 16.52
N PHE A 457 -17.55 -6.00 17.75
CA PHE A 457 -16.65 -7.06 18.19
C PHE A 457 -17.05 -7.67 19.53
N PRO A 458 -18.18 -8.37 19.61
CA PRO A 458 -18.72 -8.87 20.88
C PRO A 458 -17.78 -9.84 21.62
N ARG A 459 -16.90 -10.56 20.91
CA ARG A 459 -15.93 -11.50 21.52
C ARG A 459 -14.73 -10.79 22.16
N LEU A 460 -14.51 -9.52 21.82
CA LEU A 460 -13.42 -8.70 22.38
C LEU A 460 -13.86 -7.83 23.55
N VAL A 461 -15.18 -7.73 23.84
CA VAL A 461 -15.74 -6.77 24.81
C VAL A 461 -15.14 -6.92 26.20
N GLU A 462 -15.06 -8.16 26.71
CA GLU A 462 -14.55 -8.42 28.06
C GLU A 462 -13.10 -7.92 28.21
N TRP A 463 -12.24 -8.23 27.24
CA TRP A 463 -10.88 -7.74 27.23
C TRP A 463 -10.83 -6.23 27.04
N TYR A 464 -11.56 -5.68 26.06
CA TYR A 464 -11.56 -4.26 25.76
C TYR A 464 -11.99 -3.42 26.97
N ASP A 465 -13.03 -3.85 27.72
CA ASP A 465 -13.51 -3.16 28.91
C ASP A 465 -12.59 -3.32 30.12
N SER A 466 -11.72 -4.33 30.14
CA SER A 466 -10.70 -4.50 31.15
C SER A 466 -9.47 -3.60 30.98
N LEU A 467 -9.30 -2.99 29.80
CA LEU A 467 -8.16 -2.10 29.52
C LEU A 467 -8.31 -0.77 30.27
N GLU A 468 -7.21 -0.29 30.82
CA GLU A 468 -7.18 1.02 31.46
C GLU A 468 -7.53 2.13 30.45
N PHE A 469 -8.44 2.99 30.82
CA PHE A 469 -8.86 4.13 30.04
C PHE A 469 -8.56 5.43 30.81
N THR A 470 -7.73 6.28 30.21
CA THR A 470 -7.53 7.64 30.72
C THR A 470 -8.57 8.54 30.06
N GLU A 471 -9.48 9.13 30.85
CA GLU A 471 -10.45 10.09 30.33
C GLU A 471 -9.74 11.16 29.51
N LEU A 472 -10.26 11.40 28.33
CA LEU A 472 -9.77 12.47 27.46
C LEU A 472 -10.08 13.81 28.15
N ALA A 473 -9.08 14.67 28.24
CA ALA A 473 -9.36 16.07 28.54
C ALA A 473 -10.34 16.60 27.47
N GLU A 474 -11.36 17.36 27.90
CA GLU A 474 -12.19 18.08 26.93
C GLU A 474 -11.25 18.85 25.99
N PRO A 475 -11.49 18.81 24.66
CA PRO A 475 -10.63 19.53 23.74
C PRO A 475 -10.58 20.98 24.17
N GLU A 476 -9.41 21.47 24.53
CA GLU A 476 -9.21 22.89 24.79
C GLU A 476 -9.65 23.63 23.55
N ASN A 477 -10.77 24.32 23.62
CA ASN A 477 -11.33 25.17 22.57
C ASN A 477 -10.48 26.39 22.26
N ASP A 478 -9.27 26.46 22.79
CA ASP A 478 -8.28 27.50 22.51
C ASP A 478 -7.29 27.04 21.41
N ILE A 479 -7.80 26.88 20.20
CA ILE A 479 -6.94 27.09 19.04
C ILE A 479 -6.68 28.59 18.99
N GLN A 480 -5.66 29.06 19.69
CA GLN A 480 -5.13 30.40 19.52
C GLN A 480 -4.81 30.55 18.03
N LYS A 481 -5.65 31.34 17.33
CA LYS A 481 -5.40 31.71 15.93
C LYS A 481 -4.04 32.38 15.87
N PRO A 482 -3.05 31.81 15.17
CA PRO A 482 -1.76 32.47 15.04
C PRO A 482 -1.97 33.83 14.35
N LYS A 483 -1.46 34.89 14.95
CA LYS A 483 -1.47 36.23 14.35
C LYS A 483 -0.44 36.28 13.21
N GLY A 484 -0.86 36.54 11.98
CA GLY A 484 -0.01 36.78 10.82
C GLY A 484 -0.74 36.49 9.50
N GLU A 485 -0.35 37.16 8.43
CA GLU A 485 -0.84 36.87 7.08
C GLU A 485 -0.47 35.45 6.66
N ARG A 486 -1.39 34.74 6.04
CA ARG A 486 -1.27 33.33 5.70
C ARG A 486 -1.59 33.12 4.22
N LEU A 487 -0.84 32.28 3.56
CA LEU A 487 -1.18 31.77 2.23
C LEU A 487 -2.46 30.91 2.31
N VAL A 488 -3.32 31.03 1.31
CA VAL A 488 -4.55 30.25 1.21
C VAL A 488 -4.22 28.92 0.56
N GLU A 489 -4.38 27.84 1.29
CA GLU A 489 -4.35 26.49 0.74
C GLU A 489 -5.80 26.02 0.50
N VAL A 490 -6.07 25.59 -0.72
CA VAL A 490 -7.39 25.13 -1.15
C VAL A 490 -7.38 23.60 -1.15
N PHE A 491 -8.40 23.02 -0.52
CA PHE A 491 -8.56 21.56 -0.46
C PHE A 491 -9.81 21.17 -1.23
N ALA A 492 -9.65 20.25 -2.16
CA ALA A 492 -10.76 19.69 -2.92
C ALA A 492 -11.37 18.49 -2.21
N HIS A 493 -12.67 18.43 -2.19
CA HIS A 493 -13.42 17.23 -1.93
C HIS A 493 -14.04 16.75 -3.24
N ARG A 494 -13.80 15.50 -3.58
CA ARG A 494 -14.40 14.87 -4.75
C ARG A 494 -15.50 13.93 -4.27
N GLU A 495 -16.69 14.09 -4.81
CA GLU A 495 -17.79 13.16 -4.62
C GLU A 495 -18.16 12.53 -5.94
N VAL A 496 -18.47 11.25 -5.91
CA VAL A 496 -19.01 10.55 -7.07
C VAL A 496 -20.54 10.60 -6.98
N SER A 497 -21.16 11.22 -7.96
CA SER A 497 -22.63 11.31 -8.06
C SER A 497 -23.24 9.92 -8.29
N GLU A 498 -24.56 9.81 -8.12
CA GLU A 498 -25.29 8.58 -8.43
C GLU A 498 -25.16 8.16 -9.90
N ASP A 499 -24.85 9.09 -10.78
CA ASP A 499 -24.61 8.85 -12.22
C ASP A 499 -23.17 8.48 -12.57
N GLY A 500 -22.29 8.40 -11.56
CA GLY A 500 -20.89 8.08 -11.75
C GLY A 500 -20.02 9.27 -12.18
N GLU A 501 -20.57 10.48 -12.17
CA GLU A 501 -19.79 11.70 -12.39
C GLU A 501 -19.03 12.07 -11.13
N VAL A 502 -17.76 12.41 -11.30
CA VAL A 502 -16.91 12.88 -10.20
C VAL A 502 -17.08 14.39 -10.07
N THR A 503 -17.63 14.83 -8.95
CA THR A 503 -17.74 16.26 -8.62
C THR A 503 -16.65 16.67 -7.65
N VAL A 504 -16.06 17.83 -7.89
CA VAL A 504 -15.06 18.43 -7.00
C VAL A 504 -15.71 19.57 -6.24
N GLU A 505 -15.83 19.42 -4.92
CA GLU A 505 -16.32 20.47 -4.04
C GLU A 505 -15.15 21.08 -3.27
N GLU A 506 -15.02 22.41 -3.32
CA GLU A 506 -14.00 23.15 -2.60
C GLU A 506 -14.32 23.18 -1.10
N VAL A 507 -13.56 22.44 -0.30
CA VAL A 507 -13.93 22.18 1.09
C VAL A 507 -13.41 23.24 2.06
N ARG A 508 -12.25 23.85 1.86
CA ARG A 508 -11.73 24.99 2.67
C ARG A 508 -10.47 25.63 2.11
N GLN A 509 -10.33 26.92 2.38
CA GLN A 509 -9.11 27.69 2.20
C GLN A 509 -8.32 27.77 3.52
N ARG A 510 -7.04 27.47 3.52
CA ARG A 510 -6.14 27.66 4.66
C ARG A 510 -5.05 28.67 4.31
N THR A 511 -4.82 29.61 5.20
CA THR A 511 -3.80 30.63 5.01
C THR A 511 -2.51 30.29 5.77
N ARG A 512 -1.34 30.29 5.12
CA ARG A 512 0.00 30.12 5.71
C ARG A 512 0.64 31.46 6.05
N LYS A 513 1.49 31.49 7.07
CA LYS A 513 2.32 32.69 7.35
C LYS A 513 3.32 32.91 6.24
N THR A 514 3.36 34.13 5.70
CA THR A 514 4.42 34.59 4.82
C THR A 514 5.64 34.96 5.67
N GLY A 515 6.76 34.28 5.49
CA GLY A 515 8.01 34.62 6.20
C GLY A 515 9.08 33.55 6.23
N GLU A 516 8.81 32.33 5.82
CA GLU A 516 9.87 31.32 5.65
C GLU A 516 10.28 31.26 4.18
N SER A 517 11.54 31.55 3.92
CA SER A 517 12.10 31.61 2.58
C SER A 517 12.16 30.20 1.97
N LYS A 518 11.94 30.13 0.66
CA LYS A 518 12.01 28.90 -0.14
C LYS A 518 13.43 28.33 -0.31
N ASP A 519 14.44 29.01 0.18
CA ASP A 519 15.84 28.76 -0.21
C ASP A 519 16.65 27.95 0.81
N ASP A 520 16.05 27.50 1.92
CA ASP A 520 16.75 26.74 2.96
C ASP A 520 16.49 25.21 2.88
N TYR A 521 16.28 24.66 1.70
CA TYR A 521 16.22 23.22 1.54
C TYR A 521 17.64 22.66 1.36
N ASP A 522 18.31 22.41 2.48
CA ASP A 522 19.59 21.72 2.52
C ASP A 522 19.34 20.20 2.57
N ASP A 523 19.57 19.52 1.45
CA ASP A 523 19.46 18.07 1.31
C ASP A 523 20.30 17.27 2.33
N THR A 524 21.23 17.92 3.01
CA THR A 524 22.09 17.29 4.01
C THR A 524 21.43 17.21 5.40
N LYS A 525 20.42 18.02 5.69
CA LYS A 525 19.73 18.03 7.00
C LYS A 525 18.89 16.79 7.28
N TYR A 526 18.42 16.12 6.25
CA TYR A 526 17.61 14.89 6.39
C TYR A 526 18.44 13.61 6.46
N ALA A 527 19.75 13.70 6.28
CA ALA A 527 20.65 12.54 6.35
C ALA A 527 20.90 12.03 7.78
N ASP A 528 20.66 12.84 8.80
CA ASP A 528 21.09 12.55 10.18
C ASP A 528 19.97 12.46 11.23
N GLU A 529 18.68 12.63 10.90
CA GLU A 529 17.62 12.50 11.89
C GLU A 529 17.04 11.08 11.98
N PRO A 530 17.10 10.43 13.18
CA PRO A 530 16.65 9.05 13.37
C PRO A 530 15.13 8.84 13.33
N ASP A 531 14.32 9.88 13.41
CA ASP A 531 12.87 9.80 13.63
C ASP A 531 12.02 9.67 12.36
N TYR A 532 12.59 9.91 11.18
CA TYR A 532 11.86 9.72 9.91
C TYR A 532 11.60 8.24 9.56
N LYS A 533 12.18 7.30 10.32
CA LYS A 533 11.98 5.84 10.13
C LYS A 533 10.57 5.34 10.47
N LYS A 534 9.70 6.18 11.03
CA LYS A 534 8.42 5.73 11.60
C LYS A 534 7.18 6.01 10.74
N SER A 535 7.24 6.91 9.77
CA SER A 535 6.07 7.25 8.94
C SER A 535 5.99 6.52 7.60
N GLY A 536 7.01 5.79 7.23
CA GLY A 536 7.09 5.04 5.97
C GLY A 536 6.61 3.61 6.07
N SER A 537 5.59 3.32 6.85
CA SER A 537 4.97 2.01 6.75
C SER A 537 4.12 1.97 5.50
N SER A 538 4.72 1.46 4.44
CA SER A 538 4.00 0.87 3.34
C SER A 538 2.82 0.07 3.89
N ILE A 539 1.60 0.44 3.53
CA ILE A 539 0.50 -0.53 3.50
C ILE A 539 1.00 -1.58 2.50
N GLY A 540 1.58 -2.64 3.05
CA GLY A 540 2.54 -3.50 2.41
C GLY A 540 2.05 -4.14 1.12
N TRP A 541 2.78 -3.91 0.09
CA TRP A 541 2.96 -4.86 -0.99
C TRP A 541 4.18 -5.73 -0.64
N ASP A 542 3.95 -7.01 -0.47
CA ASP A 542 4.98 -8.03 -0.28
C ASP A 542 5.09 -8.80 -1.61
N PRO A 543 6.21 -8.67 -2.35
CA PRO A 543 6.38 -9.36 -3.62
C PRO A 543 6.27 -10.89 -3.50
N GLU A 544 6.57 -11.47 -2.34
CA GLU A 544 6.38 -12.89 -2.09
C GLU A 544 4.90 -13.29 -2.04
N SER A 545 4.00 -12.34 -1.70
CA SER A 545 2.56 -12.60 -1.64
C SER A 545 1.85 -12.54 -2.98
N ASP A 546 2.43 -11.89 -3.98
CA ASP A 546 1.79 -11.66 -5.28
C ASP A 546 2.12 -12.71 -6.36
N GLY A 547 2.78 -13.81 -6.00
CA GLY A 547 2.90 -14.97 -6.89
C GLY A 547 3.71 -14.71 -8.17
N LEU A 548 4.68 -13.79 -8.17
CA LEU A 548 5.68 -13.69 -9.23
C LEU A 548 6.79 -14.76 -9.11
N GLY A 549 6.56 -15.75 -8.26
CA GLY A 549 7.36 -16.95 -8.14
C GLY A 549 6.80 -18.08 -9.01
N GLY A 550 7.29 -18.22 -10.23
CA GLY A 550 7.29 -19.49 -10.93
C GLY A 550 6.12 -19.80 -11.85
N GLN A 551 6.40 -19.75 -13.09
CA GLN A 551 5.90 -20.23 -14.38
C GLN A 551 4.98 -19.28 -15.08
#